data_2cc4bf9795bd514da1afdc796fcc1491
#
_entry.id   2cc4bf9795bd514da1afdc796fcc1491
#
_cell.length_a   1.000
_cell.length_b   1.000
_cell.length_c   1.000
_cell.angle_alpha   90.00
_cell.angle_beta   90.00
_cell.angle_gamma   90.00
#
_symmetry.space_group_name_H-M   'P 1'
#
loop_
_entity.id
_entity.type
_entity.pdbx_description
1 polymer ?
#
loop_
_entity_poly.entity_id
_entity_poly.type
_entity_poly.pdbx_seq_one_letter_code
_entity_poly.pdbx_strand_id
1 'polypeptide(L)'
;MELKLNRKYKDTLFRKVFNNKKDLLSLYNALNNTEHMDDSLITITTIEDAIYIGYKNDISFIINSELNLYEHQSSVNPNMPVRGLIYFAELYKGYIDQNNLLIYNERIVKMPFPRYVVFYNGTEEQPEEQELRLSDSFVQVPEGEGLKDTAGTEADKTNKPSVEVVVQLLNINYGCNQELMEKCQKLMEYSKFIALVRVKSDMLTEKYKKEMKSVNKKEIFAEAVALAIDEAIRDNVLKDILSKNMAEVTDMLLTEFDEKAYIDGVKKQSYEEGEAIGEDKLARLVVELKKRGRVEDIAKVTDEGERERLYREFNI
;
A
#
# COMPACT_ATOMS: atom_id res chain seq x y z
N MET A 1 9.38 -20.26 -15.78
CA MET A 1 9.37 -19.19 -16.80
C MET A 1 9.48 -17.88 -16.06
N GLU A 2 10.69 -17.32 -15.93
CA GLU A 2 10.91 -16.04 -15.25
C GLU A 2 10.29 -14.93 -16.10
N LEU A 3 9.14 -14.43 -15.69
CA LEU A 3 8.59 -13.18 -16.19
C LEU A 3 9.50 -12.05 -15.73
N LYS A 4 10.44 -11.64 -16.60
CA LYS A 4 11.10 -10.35 -16.49
C LYS A 4 10.02 -9.27 -16.63
N LEU A 5 9.42 -8.89 -15.50
CA LEU A 5 8.70 -7.64 -15.39
C LEU A 5 9.63 -6.54 -15.91
N ASN A 6 9.21 -5.86 -16.96
CA ASN A 6 9.95 -4.74 -17.53
C ASN A 6 9.89 -3.60 -16.50
N ARG A 7 10.87 -3.58 -15.59
CA ARG A 7 10.97 -2.69 -14.43
C ARG A 7 11.38 -1.26 -14.85
N LYS A 8 10.72 -0.70 -15.84
CA LYS A 8 10.68 0.74 -15.97
C LYS A 8 9.64 1.22 -14.97
N TYR A 9 10.10 1.60 -13.80
CA TYR A 9 9.30 2.32 -12.82
C TYR A 9 8.70 3.53 -13.52
N LYS A 10 7.39 3.45 -13.74
CA LYS A 10 6.66 4.56 -14.30
C LYS A 10 6.18 5.42 -13.14
N ASP A 11 6.38 6.72 -13.27
CA ASP A 11 5.87 7.67 -12.31
C ASP A 11 4.35 7.57 -12.24
N THR A 12 3.78 7.56 -11.03
CA THR A 12 2.34 7.63 -10.83
C THR A 12 1.86 9.07 -11.00
N LEU A 13 0.59 9.25 -11.34
CA LEU A 13 0.01 10.59 -11.40
C LEU A 13 0.08 11.30 -10.03
N PHE A 14 -0.09 10.56 -8.92
CA PHE A 14 0.05 11.10 -7.57
C PHE A 14 1.46 11.69 -7.36
N ARG A 15 2.50 10.93 -7.70
CA ARG A 15 3.88 11.41 -7.61
C ARG A 15 4.10 12.65 -8.48
N LYS A 16 3.52 12.69 -9.69
CA LYS A 16 3.64 13.84 -10.58
C LYS A 16 2.97 15.09 -10.02
N VAL A 17 1.84 14.95 -9.34
CA VAL A 17 1.14 16.06 -8.68
C VAL A 17 1.97 16.65 -7.54
N PHE A 18 2.63 15.79 -6.76
CA PHE A 18 3.37 16.19 -5.55
C PHE A 18 4.90 16.15 -5.70
N ASN A 19 5.44 16.18 -6.92
CA ASN A 19 6.88 16.17 -7.15
C ASN A 19 7.57 17.52 -6.90
N ASN A 20 6.84 18.61 -6.69
CA ASN A 20 7.38 19.91 -6.39
C ASN A 20 7.20 20.27 -4.91
N LYS A 21 8.17 21.02 -4.37
CA LYS A 21 8.21 21.34 -2.93
C LYS A 21 7.00 22.12 -2.44
N LYS A 22 6.42 23.01 -3.27
CA LYS A 22 5.27 23.83 -2.90
C LYS A 22 4.01 22.99 -2.66
N ASP A 23 3.67 22.10 -3.60
CA ASP A 23 2.49 21.24 -3.48
C ASP A 23 2.71 20.18 -2.39
N LEU A 24 3.95 19.68 -2.24
CA LEU A 24 4.33 18.78 -1.17
C LEU A 24 4.23 19.44 0.21
N LEU A 25 4.63 20.71 0.35
CA LEU A 25 4.45 21.48 1.58
C LEU A 25 2.98 21.70 1.92
N SER A 26 2.15 21.97 0.91
CA SER A 26 0.70 22.09 1.09
C SER A 26 0.09 20.80 1.62
N LEU A 27 0.50 19.64 1.10
CA LEU A 27 0.07 18.33 1.58
C LEU A 27 0.55 18.06 3.02
N TYR A 28 1.82 18.36 3.32
CA TYR A 28 2.37 18.24 4.66
C TYR A 28 1.62 19.12 5.67
N ASN A 29 1.36 20.38 5.32
CA ASN A 29 0.60 21.30 6.17
C ASN A 29 -0.81 20.80 6.45
N ALA A 30 -1.49 20.29 5.43
CA ALA A 30 -2.85 19.75 5.57
C ALA A 30 -2.91 18.53 6.51
N LEU A 31 -1.92 17.63 6.41
CA LEU A 31 -1.84 16.43 7.26
C LEU A 31 -1.49 16.75 8.72
N ASN A 32 -0.65 17.75 8.94
CA ASN A 32 -0.11 18.05 10.26
C ASN A 32 -0.76 19.27 10.93
N ASN A 33 -1.78 19.89 10.30
CA ASN A 33 -2.41 21.13 10.76
C ASN A 33 -1.39 22.25 11.01
N THR A 34 -0.44 22.41 10.08
CA THR A 34 0.61 23.44 10.13
C THR A 34 0.44 24.44 8.99
N GLU A 35 1.11 25.60 9.07
CA GLU A 35 1.02 26.68 8.10
C GLU A 35 2.41 27.14 7.65
N HIS A 36 3.30 26.20 7.34
CA HIS A 36 4.62 26.55 6.81
C HIS A 36 4.49 27.18 5.42
N MET A 37 5.19 28.31 5.22
CA MET A 37 5.15 29.08 3.96
C MET A 37 6.40 28.93 3.13
N ASP A 38 7.49 28.45 3.71
CA ASP A 38 8.80 28.31 3.08
C ASP A 38 9.03 26.87 2.63
N ASP A 39 8.91 26.62 1.35
CA ASP A 39 9.12 25.30 0.74
C ASP A 39 10.59 24.88 0.66
N SER A 40 11.54 25.81 0.93
CA SER A 40 12.96 25.50 1.05
C SER A 40 13.29 24.61 2.26
N LEU A 41 12.38 24.56 3.25
CA LEU A 41 12.47 23.65 4.41
C LEU A 41 12.42 22.17 4.01
N ILE A 42 11.86 21.86 2.84
CA ILE A 42 11.76 20.48 2.34
C ILE A 42 13.07 20.04 1.71
N THR A 43 13.61 18.93 2.21
CA THR A 43 14.71 18.19 1.57
C THR A 43 14.16 16.86 1.04
N ILE A 44 14.11 16.71 -0.28
CA ILE A 44 13.63 15.47 -0.91
C ILE A 44 14.68 14.37 -0.74
N THR A 45 14.24 13.19 -0.30
CA THR A 45 15.10 12.03 0.00
C THR A 45 14.63 10.76 -0.73
N THR A 46 13.75 10.91 -1.73
CA THR A 46 13.16 9.78 -2.47
C THR A 46 14.24 8.85 -3.03
N ILE A 47 14.07 7.55 -2.82
CA ILE A 47 15.00 6.52 -3.28
C ILE A 47 14.75 6.28 -4.77
N GLU A 48 15.60 6.84 -5.64
CA GLU A 48 15.45 6.68 -7.09
C GLU A 48 16.15 5.43 -7.64
N ASP A 49 17.27 5.01 -7.01
CA ASP A 49 18.14 3.94 -7.50
C ASP A 49 18.72 3.06 -6.37
N ALA A 50 17.88 2.30 -5.70
CA ALA A 50 18.39 1.18 -4.90
C ALA A 50 18.68 -0.01 -5.83
N ILE A 51 19.90 -0.09 -6.37
CA ILE A 51 20.33 -1.04 -7.42
C ILE A 51 20.15 -2.51 -7.01
N TYR A 52 20.03 -2.83 -5.72
CA TYR A 52 20.05 -4.20 -5.23
C TYR A 52 18.71 -4.81 -4.81
N ILE A 53 17.66 -4.04 -4.52
CA ILE A 53 16.45 -4.60 -3.88
C ILE A 53 15.17 -4.38 -4.71
N GLY A 54 15.17 -3.51 -5.73
CA GLY A 54 14.01 -3.26 -6.59
C GLY A 54 12.81 -2.62 -5.87
N TYR A 55 13.02 -2.07 -4.68
CA TYR A 55 12.02 -1.32 -3.93
C TYR A 55 12.25 0.18 -4.13
N LYS A 56 11.24 0.86 -4.65
CA LYS A 56 11.19 2.33 -4.73
C LYS A 56 10.01 2.79 -3.91
N ASN A 57 10.17 3.91 -3.20
CA ASN A 57 9.08 4.60 -2.57
C ASN A 57 8.56 5.73 -3.49
N ASP A 58 7.30 6.11 -3.33
CA ASP A 58 6.74 7.17 -4.17
C ASP A 58 7.35 8.53 -3.85
N ILE A 59 7.21 8.99 -2.62
CA ILE A 59 7.74 10.29 -2.18
C ILE A 59 8.31 10.16 -0.77
N SER A 60 9.55 10.63 -0.57
CA SER A 60 10.08 10.83 0.78
C SER A 60 10.83 12.14 0.88
N PHE A 61 10.75 12.78 2.05
CA PHE A 61 11.37 14.07 2.30
C PHE A 61 11.55 14.32 3.80
N ILE A 62 12.49 15.21 4.11
CA ILE A 62 12.71 15.69 5.47
C ILE A 62 12.23 17.14 5.56
N ILE A 63 11.47 17.44 6.61
CA ILE A 63 11.07 18.79 7.02
C ILE A 63 11.06 18.85 8.55
N ASN A 64 11.63 19.91 9.15
CA ASN A 64 11.62 20.15 10.59
C ASN A 64 12.04 18.93 11.45
N SER A 65 13.05 18.18 11.01
CA SER A 65 13.51 16.95 11.67
C SER A 65 12.50 15.78 11.62
N GLU A 66 11.52 15.82 10.76
CA GLU A 66 10.64 14.69 10.44
C GLU A 66 11.01 14.10 9.07
N LEU A 67 11.19 12.79 9.02
CA LEU A 67 11.34 12.02 7.78
C LEU A 67 9.96 11.48 7.37
N ASN A 68 9.40 12.05 6.34
CA ASN A 68 8.09 11.69 5.83
C ASN A 68 8.23 10.71 4.67
N LEU A 69 7.50 9.61 4.71
CA LEU A 69 7.35 8.61 3.66
C LEU A 69 5.88 8.58 3.24
N TYR A 70 5.61 8.97 2.00
CA TYR A 70 4.28 9.01 1.41
C TYR A 70 4.20 8.02 0.25
N GLU A 71 3.22 7.15 0.28
CA GLU A 71 2.94 6.15 -0.76
C GLU A 71 1.49 6.30 -1.25
N HIS A 72 1.27 6.08 -2.53
CA HIS A 72 -0.06 6.01 -3.11
C HIS A 72 -0.43 4.57 -3.48
N GLN A 73 -1.68 4.16 -3.20
CA GLN A 73 -2.15 2.81 -3.52
C GLN A 73 -3.57 2.80 -4.08
N SER A 74 -3.77 2.07 -5.18
CA SER A 74 -5.09 1.77 -5.75
C SER A 74 -5.69 0.45 -5.25
N SER A 75 -4.96 -0.33 -4.44
CA SER A 75 -5.42 -1.55 -3.78
C SER A 75 -4.88 -1.60 -2.36
N VAL A 76 -5.65 -2.17 -1.43
CA VAL A 76 -5.17 -2.35 -0.06
C VAL A 76 -4.09 -3.43 -0.02
N ASN A 77 -2.95 -3.08 0.56
CA ASN A 77 -1.85 -4.02 0.78
C ASN A 77 -1.51 -4.07 2.28
N PRO A 78 -1.84 -5.16 2.99
CA PRO A 78 -1.57 -5.28 4.42
C PRO A 78 -0.08 -5.34 4.76
N ASN A 79 0.79 -5.57 3.76
CA ASN A 79 2.24 -5.64 3.96
C ASN A 79 2.95 -4.28 3.88
N MET A 80 2.19 -3.17 3.90
CA MET A 80 2.80 -1.83 3.90
C MET A 80 3.75 -1.59 5.07
N PRO A 81 3.47 -2.05 6.31
CA PRO A 81 4.42 -1.91 7.40
C PRO A 81 5.76 -2.64 7.16
N VAL A 82 5.71 -3.82 6.53
CA VAL A 82 6.93 -4.58 6.15
C VAL A 82 7.72 -3.80 5.09
N ARG A 83 7.05 -3.23 4.09
CA ARG A 83 7.69 -2.36 3.09
C ARG A 83 8.29 -1.12 3.74
N GLY A 84 7.56 -0.51 4.68
CA GLY A 84 8.01 0.66 5.43
C GLY A 84 9.29 0.41 6.22
N LEU A 85 9.43 -0.76 6.85
CA LEU A 85 10.65 -1.15 7.54
C LEU A 85 11.87 -1.11 6.60
N ILE A 86 11.71 -1.66 5.39
CA ILE A 86 12.77 -1.68 4.37
C ILE A 86 13.08 -0.25 3.89
N TYR A 87 12.06 0.54 3.58
CA TYR A 87 12.24 1.92 3.12
C TYR A 87 12.93 2.79 4.16
N PHE A 88 12.49 2.74 5.42
CA PHE A 88 13.13 3.52 6.48
C PHE A 88 14.58 3.11 6.73
N ALA A 89 14.89 1.81 6.63
CA ALA A 89 16.28 1.36 6.76
C ALA A 89 17.18 2.02 5.70
N GLU A 90 16.76 2.05 4.43
CA GLU A 90 17.52 2.67 3.35
C GLU A 90 17.56 4.20 3.46
N LEU A 91 16.46 4.84 3.80
CA LEU A 91 16.38 6.30 3.99
C LEU A 91 17.28 6.76 5.14
N TYR A 92 17.28 6.05 6.27
CA TYR A 92 18.15 6.36 7.40
C TYR A 92 19.61 6.08 7.09
N LYS A 93 19.92 5.01 6.36
CA LYS A 93 21.27 4.76 5.87
C LYS A 93 21.78 5.92 5.02
N GLY A 94 20.98 6.36 4.05
CA GLY A 94 21.31 7.53 3.23
C GLY A 94 21.50 8.80 4.07
N TYR A 95 20.64 9.02 5.06
CA TYR A 95 20.77 10.16 5.98
C TYR A 95 22.06 10.12 6.82
N ILE A 96 22.42 8.95 7.34
CA ILE A 96 23.66 8.73 8.11
C ILE A 96 24.88 9.06 7.23
N ASP A 97 24.91 8.52 6.01
CA ASP A 97 26.02 8.70 5.08
C ASP A 97 26.18 10.18 4.64
N GLN A 98 25.07 10.82 4.26
CA GLN A 98 25.07 12.22 3.81
C GLN A 98 25.50 13.21 4.90
N ASN A 99 25.17 12.92 6.17
CA ASN A 99 25.49 13.76 7.31
C ASN A 99 26.77 13.31 8.04
N ASN A 100 27.50 12.31 7.52
CA ASN A 100 28.71 11.76 8.13
C ASN A 100 28.52 11.39 9.62
N LEU A 101 27.40 10.76 9.96
CA LEU A 101 27.06 10.43 11.33
C LEU A 101 27.85 9.20 11.82
N LEU A 102 28.54 9.33 12.94
CA LEU A 102 29.38 8.26 13.52
C LEU A 102 28.55 7.40 14.51
N ILE A 103 27.82 6.40 13.99
CA ILE A 103 26.93 5.53 14.77
C ILE A 103 27.65 4.60 15.75
N TYR A 104 28.96 4.42 15.62
CA TYR A 104 29.77 3.55 16.47
C TYR A 104 30.46 4.31 17.62
N ASN A 105 30.20 5.61 17.80
CA ASN A 105 30.74 6.37 18.89
C ASN A 105 29.83 6.27 20.14
N GLU A 106 30.29 6.78 21.29
CA GLU A 106 29.57 6.73 22.57
C GLU A 106 28.43 7.75 22.67
N ARG A 107 28.26 8.64 21.70
CA ARG A 107 27.23 9.68 21.72
C ARG A 107 26.00 9.25 20.94
N ILE A 108 24.81 9.55 21.49
CA ILE A 108 23.55 9.29 20.81
C ILE A 108 23.47 10.10 19.52
N VAL A 109 23.34 9.41 18.40
CA VAL A 109 23.07 10.02 17.09
C VAL A 109 21.59 10.39 17.02
N LYS A 110 21.29 11.66 16.68
CA LYS A 110 19.92 12.13 16.48
C LYS A 110 19.48 11.85 15.06
N MET A 111 18.35 11.17 14.93
CA MET A 111 17.74 10.80 13.64
C MET A 111 16.43 11.58 13.45
N PRO A 112 16.02 11.88 12.21
CA PRO A 112 14.72 12.46 11.93
C PRO A 112 13.60 11.54 12.41
N PHE A 113 12.49 12.13 12.89
CA PHE A 113 11.34 11.37 13.37
C PHE A 113 10.58 10.77 12.17
N PRO A 114 10.31 9.45 12.12
CA PRO A 114 9.67 8.82 10.97
C PRO A 114 8.16 9.02 10.97
N ARG A 115 7.60 9.35 9.80
CA ARG A 115 6.17 9.41 9.51
C ARG A 115 5.87 8.59 8.27
N TYR A 116 4.90 7.69 8.34
CA TYR A 116 4.50 6.88 7.19
C TYR A 116 3.01 7.03 6.90
N VAL A 117 2.69 7.57 5.73
CA VAL A 117 1.31 7.78 5.27
C VAL A 117 1.11 7.07 3.94
N VAL A 118 0.05 6.30 3.83
CA VAL A 118 -0.40 5.67 2.59
C VAL A 118 -1.71 6.30 2.17
N PHE A 119 -1.75 6.85 0.97
CA PHE A 119 -2.93 7.43 0.36
C PHE A 119 -3.64 6.37 -0.48
N TYR A 120 -4.78 5.92 -0.01
CA TYR A 120 -5.59 4.93 -0.71
C TYR A 120 -6.61 5.62 -1.63
N ASN A 121 -6.56 5.27 -2.91
CA ASN A 121 -7.54 5.69 -3.90
C ASN A 121 -7.95 4.49 -4.76
N GLY A 122 -8.47 3.45 -4.13
CA GLY A 122 -8.94 2.23 -4.80
C GLY A 122 -10.45 2.19 -4.94
N THR A 123 -10.96 1.06 -5.44
CA THR A 123 -12.39 0.82 -5.63
C THR A 123 -13.01 -0.05 -4.55
N GLU A 124 -12.21 -0.70 -3.70
CA GLU A 124 -12.69 -1.44 -2.54
C GLU A 124 -13.11 -0.45 -1.46
N GLU A 125 -14.24 -0.73 -0.78
CA GLU A 125 -14.71 0.11 0.31
C GLU A 125 -13.73 0.06 1.49
N GLN A 126 -13.30 1.21 1.95
CA GLN A 126 -12.35 1.34 3.06
C GLN A 126 -12.80 2.47 3.98
N PRO A 127 -12.52 2.38 5.29
CA PRO A 127 -12.74 3.48 6.22
C PRO A 127 -11.95 4.72 5.78
N GLU A 128 -12.33 5.89 6.28
CA GLU A 128 -11.59 7.14 5.98
C GLU A 128 -10.14 7.08 6.44
N GLU A 129 -9.91 6.47 7.61
CA GLU A 129 -8.59 6.28 8.20
C GLU A 129 -8.46 4.90 8.84
N GLN A 130 -7.28 4.31 8.74
CA GLN A 130 -6.92 3.11 9.48
C GLN A 130 -5.42 3.04 9.73
N GLU A 131 -5.02 2.33 10.77
CA GLU A 131 -3.63 1.99 11.03
C GLU A 131 -3.33 0.57 10.56
N LEU A 132 -2.14 0.38 9.95
CA LEU A 132 -1.55 -0.93 9.71
C LEU A 132 -0.30 -1.04 10.55
N ARG A 133 -0.05 -2.20 11.17
CA ARG A 133 1.04 -2.41 12.11
C ARG A 133 1.95 -3.55 11.66
N LEU A 134 3.26 -3.37 11.83
CA LEU A 134 4.23 -4.42 11.55
C LEU A 134 4.04 -5.62 12.47
N SER A 135 3.64 -5.38 13.72
CA SER A 135 3.35 -6.44 14.70
C SER A 135 2.29 -7.44 14.23
N ASP A 136 1.37 -7.02 13.35
CA ASP A 136 0.34 -7.92 12.80
C ASP A 136 0.93 -8.96 11.81
N SER A 137 2.15 -8.71 11.32
CA SER A 137 2.86 -9.60 10.40
C SER A 137 3.77 -10.61 11.11
N PHE A 138 3.96 -10.50 12.43
CA PHE A 138 4.85 -11.41 13.14
C PHE A 138 4.16 -12.73 13.46
N VAL A 139 4.92 -13.82 13.26
CA VAL A 139 4.47 -15.14 13.68
C VAL A 139 4.32 -15.15 15.20
N GLN A 140 3.17 -15.61 15.68
CA GLN A 140 2.90 -15.71 17.11
C GLN A 140 3.88 -16.69 17.75
N VAL A 141 4.54 -16.28 18.83
CA VAL A 141 5.37 -17.18 19.67
C VAL A 141 4.41 -17.99 20.54
N PRO A 142 4.51 -19.35 20.53
CA PRO A 142 3.65 -20.18 21.37
C PRO A 142 3.77 -19.80 22.85
N GLU A 143 2.64 -19.83 23.58
CA GLU A 143 2.64 -19.57 25.02
C GLU A 143 3.56 -20.56 25.73
N GLY A 144 4.56 -20.07 26.44
CA GLY A 144 5.52 -20.88 27.21
C GLY A 144 6.91 -21.05 26.57
N GLU A 145 7.10 -20.67 25.28
CA GLU A 145 8.40 -20.71 24.59
C GLU A 145 9.09 -19.34 24.49
N GLY A 146 8.48 -18.26 25.02
CA GLY A 146 9.07 -16.93 25.07
C GLY A 146 10.33 -16.90 25.95
N LEU A 147 11.27 -15.99 25.65
CA LEU A 147 12.47 -15.74 26.45
C LEU A 147 12.07 -15.59 27.92
N LYS A 148 12.47 -16.58 28.74
CA LYS A 148 12.33 -16.47 30.20
C LYS A 148 13.29 -15.39 30.67
N ASP A 149 12.75 -14.37 31.33
CA ASP A 149 13.59 -13.41 32.02
C ASP A 149 14.49 -14.13 33.00
N THR A 150 15.81 -13.92 32.89
CA THR A 150 16.83 -14.51 33.76
C THR A 150 16.71 -14.06 35.22
N ALA A 151 15.77 -13.16 35.53
CA ALA A 151 15.60 -12.56 36.86
C ALA A 151 14.44 -13.15 37.71
N GLY A 152 13.63 -14.10 37.17
CA GLY A 152 12.61 -14.79 37.96
C GLY A 152 11.42 -13.95 38.46
N THR A 153 11.29 -12.73 38.04
CA THR A 153 10.11 -11.89 38.29
C THR A 153 9.05 -12.14 37.22
N GLU A 154 7.78 -12.20 37.63
CA GLU A 154 6.65 -12.16 36.68
C GLU A 154 6.68 -10.80 35.98
N ALA A 155 7.58 -10.63 35.01
CA ALA A 155 7.62 -9.47 34.15
C ALA A 155 6.32 -9.43 33.34
N ASP A 156 5.68 -8.30 33.39
CA ASP A 156 4.52 -7.92 32.60
C ASP A 156 4.67 -8.47 31.16
N LYS A 157 3.84 -9.47 30.82
CA LYS A 157 3.89 -10.23 29.58
C LYS A 157 3.39 -9.39 28.40
N THR A 158 3.86 -8.15 28.27
CA THR A 158 3.71 -7.42 27.03
C THR A 158 4.77 -7.96 26.06
N ASN A 159 4.36 -8.94 25.27
CA ASN A 159 5.15 -9.50 24.17
C ASN A 159 5.30 -8.41 23.08
N LYS A 160 5.96 -7.29 23.44
CA LYS A 160 6.19 -6.18 22.54
C LYS A 160 7.35 -6.48 21.61
N PRO A 161 7.18 -6.38 20.30
CA PRO A 161 8.29 -6.57 19.37
C PRO A 161 9.33 -5.46 19.59
N SER A 162 10.61 -5.81 19.37
CA SER A 162 11.70 -4.83 19.44
C SER A 162 11.67 -3.80 18.30
N VAL A 163 10.91 -4.06 17.24
CA VAL A 163 10.73 -3.17 16.08
C VAL A 163 9.25 -3.09 15.76
N GLU A 164 8.76 -1.86 15.60
CA GLU A 164 7.40 -1.58 15.17
C GLU A 164 7.42 -0.51 14.07
N VAL A 165 6.58 -0.70 13.05
CA VAL A 165 6.28 0.29 12.02
C VAL A 165 4.77 0.46 11.97
N VAL A 166 4.32 1.68 12.18
CA VAL A 166 2.90 2.05 12.10
C VAL A 166 2.70 2.87 10.84
N VAL A 167 1.72 2.46 10.04
CA VAL A 167 1.33 3.13 8.80
C VAL A 167 -0.04 3.73 8.98
N GLN A 168 -0.17 5.03 8.72
CA GLN A 168 -1.47 5.68 8.63
C GLN A 168 -1.97 5.55 7.17
N LEU A 169 -3.06 4.80 6.97
CA LEU A 169 -3.70 4.70 5.67
C LEU A 169 -4.90 5.65 5.63
N LEU A 170 -4.89 6.56 4.65
CA LEU A 170 -5.93 7.58 4.44
C LEU A 170 -6.68 7.30 3.14
N ASN A 171 -7.98 7.16 3.23
CA ASN A 171 -8.85 7.02 2.05
C ASN A 171 -9.04 8.39 1.40
N ILE A 172 -8.39 8.60 0.25
CA ILE A 172 -8.47 9.83 -0.53
C ILE A 172 -9.43 9.75 -1.72
N ASN A 173 -10.38 8.82 -1.70
CA ASN A 173 -11.46 8.84 -2.69
C ASN A 173 -12.30 10.11 -2.54
N TYR A 174 -12.83 10.59 -3.67
CA TYR A 174 -13.65 11.81 -3.68
C TYR A 174 -14.88 11.65 -2.77
N GLY A 175 -15.01 12.55 -1.81
CA GLY A 175 -16.03 12.50 -0.76
C GLY A 175 -15.53 11.97 0.60
N CYS A 176 -14.34 11.37 0.67
CA CYS A 176 -13.71 10.95 1.92
C CYS A 176 -12.72 12.02 2.43
N ASN A 177 -12.42 12.00 3.73
CA ASN A 177 -11.44 12.90 4.38
C ASN A 177 -11.60 14.36 3.95
N GLN A 178 -12.83 14.90 4.02
CA GLN A 178 -13.19 16.21 3.49
C GLN A 178 -12.33 17.34 4.09
N GLU A 179 -12.05 17.29 5.39
CA GLU A 179 -11.22 18.29 6.06
C GLU A 179 -9.79 18.34 5.46
N LEU A 180 -9.20 17.18 5.19
CA LEU A 180 -7.90 17.07 4.52
C LEU A 180 -7.98 17.63 3.09
N MET A 181 -9.04 17.31 2.36
CA MET A 181 -9.25 17.78 0.99
C MET A 181 -9.41 19.30 0.92
N GLU A 182 -10.13 19.91 1.86
CA GLU A 182 -10.29 21.37 1.94
C GLU A 182 -8.98 22.09 2.23
N LYS A 183 -8.09 21.49 3.03
CA LYS A 183 -6.77 22.03 3.37
C LYS A 183 -5.72 21.83 2.26
N CYS A 184 -5.89 20.83 1.38
CA CYS A 184 -4.97 20.55 0.29
C CYS A 184 -5.70 20.52 -1.07
N GLN A 185 -5.77 21.67 -1.73
CA GLN A 185 -6.45 21.83 -3.03
C GLN A 185 -5.97 20.82 -4.08
N LYS A 186 -4.65 20.57 -4.18
CA LYS A 186 -4.10 19.63 -5.16
C LYS A 186 -4.52 18.18 -4.88
N LEU A 187 -4.67 17.79 -3.61
CA LEU A 187 -5.18 16.47 -3.25
C LEU A 187 -6.66 16.32 -3.62
N MET A 188 -7.45 17.35 -3.37
CA MET A 188 -8.86 17.39 -3.78
C MET A 188 -9.01 17.31 -5.30
N GLU A 189 -8.22 18.08 -6.05
CA GLU A 189 -8.22 18.04 -7.51
C GLU A 189 -7.82 16.66 -8.05
N TYR A 190 -6.80 16.02 -7.45
CA TYR A 190 -6.38 14.67 -7.78
C TYR A 190 -7.52 13.67 -7.56
N SER A 191 -8.13 13.68 -6.37
CA SER A 191 -9.24 12.81 -6.01
C SER A 191 -10.45 12.98 -6.97
N LYS A 192 -10.82 14.22 -7.25
CA LYS A 192 -11.89 14.56 -8.19
C LYS A 192 -11.60 14.06 -9.61
N PHE A 193 -10.36 14.21 -10.08
CA PHE A 193 -9.95 13.72 -11.40
C PHE A 193 -10.05 12.21 -11.53
N ILE A 194 -9.54 11.46 -10.54
CA ILE A 194 -9.63 10.00 -10.55
C ILE A 194 -11.09 9.52 -10.49
N ALA A 195 -11.94 10.19 -9.69
CA ALA A 195 -13.37 9.89 -9.66
C ALA A 195 -14.03 10.13 -11.04
N LEU A 196 -13.66 11.21 -11.73
CA LEU A 196 -14.14 11.52 -13.06
C LEU A 196 -13.74 10.45 -14.09
N VAL A 197 -12.49 9.97 -14.05
CA VAL A 197 -12.03 8.87 -14.91
C VAL A 197 -12.89 7.63 -14.71
N ARG A 198 -13.20 7.27 -13.45
CA ARG A 198 -14.05 6.11 -13.13
C ARG A 198 -15.46 6.28 -13.68
N VAL A 199 -16.09 7.43 -13.45
CA VAL A 199 -17.44 7.73 -13.98
C VAL A 199 -17.48 7.61 -15.50
N LYS A 200 -16.46 8.13 -16.20
CA LYS A 200 -16.39 8.00 -17.68
C LYS A 200 -16.19 6.54 -18.10
N SER A 201 -15.36 5.78 -17.38
CA SER A 201 -15.14 4.36 -17.67
C SER A 201 -16.43 3.54 -17.54
N ASP A 202 -17.20 3.77 -16.48
CA ASP A 202 -18.47 3.10 -16.26
C ASP A 202 -19.50 3.46 -17.32
N MET A 203 -19.63 4.76 -17.65
CA MET A 203 -20.52 5.24 -18.70
C MET A 203 -20.21 4.62 -20.07
N LEU A 204 -18.93 4.56 -20.45
CA LEU A 204 -18.51 3.96 -21.72
C LEU A 204 -18.74 2.47 -21.73
N THR A 205 -18.44 1.78 -20.62
CA THR A 205 -18.67 0.34 -20.48
C THR A 205 -20.15 0.01 -20.70
N GLU A 206 -21.07 0.74 -20.07
CA GLU A 206 -22.50 0.55 -20.25
C GLU A 206 -22.98 0.90 -21.67
N LYS A 207 -22.42 1.97 -22.28
CA LYS A 207 -22.70 2.34 -23.66
C LYS A 207 -22.32 1.20 -24.63
N TYR A 208 -21.09 0.68 -24.54
CA TYR A 208 -20.61 -0.37 -25.44
C TYR A 208 -21.33 -1.71 -25.23
N LYS A 209 -21.72 -2.04 -23.99
CA LYS A 209 -22.59 -3.20 -23.73
C LYS A 209 -23.94 -3.05 -24.46
N LYS A 210 -24.60 -1.90 -24.39
CA LYS A 210 -25.89 -1.64 -25.06
C LYS A 210 -25.77 -1.68 -26.58
N GLU A 211 -24.66 -1.23 -27.14
CA GLU A 211 -24.38 -1.26 -28.56
C GLU A 211 -23.89 -2.63 -29.07
N MET A 212 -23.79 -3.64 -28.19
CA MET A 212 -23.24 -4.98 -28.48
C MET A 212 -21.86 -4.95 -29.15
N LYS A 213 -21.07 -3.92 -28.87
CA LYS A 213 -19.70 -3.79 -29.39
C LYS A 213 -18.72 -4.56 -28.51
N SER A 214 -17.93 -5.41 -29.13
CA SER A 214 -16.78 -6.05 -28.45
C SER A 214 -15.59 -5.09 -28.46
N VAL A 215 -15.44 -4.31 -27.38
CA VAL A 215 -14.31 -3.39 -27.19
C VAL A 215 -13.48 -3.89 -26.00
N ASN A 216 -12.16 -3.81 -26.14
CA ASN A 216 -11.26 -4.19 -25.06
C ASN A 216 -11.40 -3.22 -23.87
N LYS A 217 -11.38 -3.74 -22.63
CA LYS A 217 -11.46 -2.95 -21.41
C LYS A 217 -10.41 -1.82 -21.35
N LYS A 218 -9.20 -2.09 -21.85
CA LYS A 218 -8.12 -1.10 -21.90
C LYS A 218 -8.43 0.05 -22.86
N GLU A 219 -9.05 -0.24 -24.00
CA GLU A 219 -9.48 0.80 -24.97
C GLU A 219 -10.58 1.68 -24.39
N ILE A 220 -11.56 1.05 -23.70
CA ILE A 220 -12.62 1.80 -22.98
C ILE A 220 -12.00 2.70 -21.92
N PHE A 221 -11.04 2.19 -21.17
CA PHE A 221 -10.36 2.97 -20.13
C PHE A 221 -9.54 4.14 -20.73
N ALA A 222 -8.83 3.90 -21.83
CA ALA A 222 -8.09 4.95 -22.55
C ALA A 222 -9.01 6.07 -23.04
N GLU A 223 -10.18 5.73 -23.61
CA GLU A 223 -11.18 6.71 -24.01
C GLU A 223 -11.75 7.47 -22.81
N ALA A 224 -12.02 6.78 -21.71
CA ALA A 224 -12.48 7.38 -20.47
C ALA A 224 -11.48 8.40 -19.91
N VAL A 225 -10.19 8.07 -19.91
CA VAL A 225 -9.11 8.98 -19.50
C VAL A 225 -9.09 10.23 -20.39
N ALA A 226 -9.15 10.07 -21.71
CA ALA A 226 -9.15 11.20 -22.62
C ALA A 226 -10.34 12.17 -22.36
N LEU A 227 -11.55 11.63 -22.22
CA LEU A 227 -12.74 12.40 -21.89
C LEU A 227 -12.65 13.09 -20.53
N ALA A 228 -12.08 12.41 -19.54
CA ALA A 228 -11.88 12.96 -18.21
C ALA A 228 -10.84 14.10 -18.20
N ILE A 229 -9.76 13.97 -18.96
CA ILE A 229 -8.76 15.04 -19.12
C ILE A 229 -9.41 16.30 -19.72
N ASP A 230 -10.17 16.15 -20.80
CA ASP A 230 -10.82 17.27 -21.45
C ASP A 230 -11.82 18.00 -20.52
N GLU A 231 -12.56 17.26 -19.73
CA GLU A 231 -13.52 17.84 -18.76
C GLU A 231 -12.77 18.48 -17.58
N ALA A 232 -11.77 17.81 -17.02
CA ALA A 232 -10.97 18.33 -15.91
C ALA A 232 -10.27 19.66 -16.28
N ILE A 233 -9.71 19.76 -17.49
CA ILE A 233 -9.08 21.00 -17.98
C ILE A 233 -10.12 22.14 -18.07
N ARG A 234 -11.33 21.86 -18.56
CA ARG A 234 -12.41 22.86 -18.61
C ARG A 234 -12.82 23.36 -17.23
N ASP A 235 -12.86 22.43 -16.26
CA ASP A 235 -13.25 22.69 -14.86
C ASP A 235 -12.10 23.21 -13.99
N ASN A 236 -10.92 23.49 -14.56
CA ASN A 236 -9.70 23.89 -13.87
C ASN A 236 -9.17 22.86 -12.83
N VAL A 237 -9.50 21.59 -12.96
CA VAL A 237 -9.02 20.50 -12.12
C VAL A 237 -7.69 20.01 -12.67
N LEU A 238 -6.59 20.07 -11.88
CA LEU A 238 -5.21 19.73 -12.28
C LEU A 238 -4.79 20.31 -13.65
N LYS A 239 -5.37 21.44 -14.06
CA LYS A 239 -5.21 22.02 -15.39
C LYS A 239 -3.75 22.27 -15.76
N ASP A 240 -2.94 22.73 -14.82
CA ASP A 240 -1.52 23.01 -14.97
C ASP A 240 -0.69 21.75 -15.31
N ILE A 241 -1.12 20.60 -14.84
CA ILE A 241 -0.50 19.29 -15.10
C ILE A 241 -1.07 18.67 -16.38
N LEU A 242 -2.39 18.56 -16.45
CA LEU A 242 -3.08 17.87 -17.54
C LEU A 242 -2.85 18.53 -18.90
N SER A 243 -2.88 19.88 -18.98
CA SER A 243 -2.67 20.59 -20.24
C SER A 243 -1.28 20.41 -20.84
N LYS A 244 -0.27 20.21 -19.99
CA LYS A 244 1.12 20.11 -20.43
C LYS A 244 1.58 18.67 -20.67
N ASN A 245 0.90 17.71 -20.05
CA ASN A 245 1.39 16.33 -19.95
C ASN A 245 0.32 15.29 -20.29
N MET A 246 -0.66 15.63 -21.13
CA MET A 246 -1.81 14.77 -21.44
C MET A 246 -1.40 13.33 -21.83
N ALA A 247 -0.45 13.17 -22.75
CA ALA A 247 -0.01 11.86 -23.22
C ALA A 247 0.68 11.06 -22.10
N GLU A 248 1.52 11.72 -21.29
CA GLU A 248 2.22 11.12 -20.18
C GLU A 248 1.25 10.69 -19.07
N VAL A 249 0.28 11.54 -18.73
CA VAL A 249 -0.76 11.20 -17.73
C VAL A 249 -1.59 10.03 -18.21
N THR A 250 -1.95 9.98 -19.49
CA THR A 250 -2.67 8.84 -20.07
C THR A 250 -1.85 7.56 -19.95
N ASP A 251 -0.55 7.59 -20.27
CA ASP A 251 0.32 6.41 -20.15
C ASP A 251 0.50 5.95 -18.70
N MET A 252 0.60 6.89 -17.75
CA MET A 252 0.64 6.57 -16.32
C MET A 252 -0.62 5.83 -15.87
N LEU A 253 -1.80 6.37 -16.17
CA LEU A 253 -3.07 5.76 -15.76
C LEU A 253 -3.32 4.41 -16.43
N LEU A 254 -2.95 4.25 -17.70
CA LEU A 254 -3.02 2.95 -18.38
C LEU A 254 -2.09 1.92 -17.76
N THR A 255 -0.95 2.35 -17.27
CA THR A 255 0.00 1.47 -16.57
C THR A 255 -0.54 1.01 -15.23
N GLU A 256 -1.09 1.94 -14.42
CA GLU A 256 -1.73 1.60 -13.15
C GLU A 256 -2.93 0.66 -13.37
N PHE A 257 -3.68 0.84 -14.46
CA PHE A 257 -4.77 -0.07 -14.84
C PHE A 257 -4.27 -1.48 -15.14
N ASP A 258 -3.19 -1.62 -15.92
CA ASP A 258 -2.60 -2.92 -16.26
C ASP A 258 -2.01 -3.61 -15.02
N GLU A 259 -1.34 -2.86 -14.13
CA GLU A 259 -0.81 -3.39 -12.88
C GLU A 259 -1.92 -3.88 -11.94
N LYS A 260 -2.99 -3.12 -11.82
CA LYS A 260 -4.15 -3.54 -11.04
C LYS A 260 -4.76 -4.81 -11.59
N ALA A 261 -4.98 -4.91 -12.90
CA ALA A 261 -5.52 -6.11 -13.54
C ALA A 261 -4.61 -7.34 -13.31
N TYR A 262 -3.28 -7.15 -13.34
CA TYR A 262 -2.32 -8.20 -13.02
C TYR A 262 -2.40 -8.64 -11.55
N ILE A 263 -2.42 -7.69 -10.60
CA ILE A 263 -2.53 -7.98 -9.16
C ILE A 263 -3.85 -8.72 -8.86
N ASP A 264 -4.95 -8.27 -9.43
CA ASP A 264 -6.26 -8.91 -9.26
C ASP A 264 -6.26 -10.35 -9.83
N GLY A 265 -5.57 -10.56 -10.96
CA GLY A 265 -5.38 -11.89 -11.55
C GLY A 265 -4.55 -12.81 -10.64
N VAL A 266 -3.44 -12.32 -10.08
CA VAL A 266 -2.60 -13.08 -9.14
C VAL A 266 -3.36 -13.40 -7.85
N LYS A 267 -4.10 -12.44 -7.28
CA LYS A 267 -4.94 -12.67 -6.09
C LYS A 267 -5.96 -13.78 -6.34
N LYS A 268 -6.65 -13.74 -7.49
CA LYS A 268 -7.62 -14.76 -7.86
C LYS A 268 -6.98 -16.14 -8.00
N GLN A 269 -5.86 -16.23 -8.70
CA GLN A 269 -5.12 -17.48 -8.86
C GLN A 269 -4.65 -18.04 -7.51
N SER A 270 -4.08 -17.18 -6.64
CA SER A 270 -3.64 -17.58 -5.30
C SER A 270 -4.80 -18.06 -4.42
N TYR A 271 -5.98 -17.45 -4.56
CA TYR A 271 -7.18 -17.89 -3.86
C TYR A 271 -7.63 -19.29 -4.33
N GLU A 272 -7.71 -19.49 -5.67
CA GLU A 272 -8.07 -20.78 -6.27
C GLU A 272 -7.08 -21.89 -5.90
N GLU A 273 -5.77 -21.59 -5.91
CA GLU A 273 -4.72 -22.52 -5.45
C GLU A 273 -4.83 -22.83 -3.95
N GLY A 274 -5.10 -21.82 -3.13
CA GLY A 274 -5.31 -21.99 -1.68
C GLY A 274 -6.54 -22.83 -1.35
N GLU A 275 -7.63 -22.65 -2.07
CA GLU A 275 -8.86 -23.45 -1.95
C GLU A 275 -8.59 -24.91 -2.33
N ALA A 276 -7.90 -25.16 -3.45
CA ALA A 276 -7.55 -26.50 -3.90
C ALA A 276 -6.61 -27.23 -2.89
N ILE A 277 -5.62 -26.51 -2.34
CA ILE A 277 -4.75 -27.05 -1.30
C ILE A 277 -5.53 -27.37 -0.01
N GLY A 278 -6.47 -26.49 0.37
CA GLY A 278 -7.34 -26.67 1.53
C GLY A 278 -8.24 -27.90 1.39
N GLU A 279 -8.83 -28.12 0.22
CA GLU A 279 -9.65 -29.29 -0.09
C GLU A 279 -8.81 -30.58 -0.07
N ASP A 280 -7.60 -30.59 -0.63
CA ASP A 280 -6.70 -31.75 -0.60
C ASP A 280 -6.28 -32.09 0.84
N LYS A 281 -5.90 -31.11 1.66
CA LYS A 281 -5.57 -31.31 3.07
C LYS A 281 -6.75 -31.89 3.84
N LEU A 282 -7.95 -31.37 3.65
CA LEU A 282 -9.15 -31.87 4.30
C LEU A 282 -9.47 -33.32 3.87
N ALA A 283 -9.36 -33.62 2.59
CA ALA A 283 -9.57 -34.98 2.09
C ALA A 283 -8.57 -35.97 2.69
N ARG A 284 -7.28 -35.62 2.77
CA ARG A 284 -6.23 -36.42 3.42
C ARG A 284 -6.53 -36.65 4.90
N LEU A 285 -6.94 -35.62 5.62
CA LEU A 285 -7.30 -35.72 7.03
C LEU A 285 -8.46 -36.70 7.24
N VAL A 286 -9.53 -36.58 6.44
CA VAL A 286 -10.68 -37.50 6.51
C VAL A 286 -10.29 -38.95 6.22
N VAL A 287 -9.40 -39.17 5.26
CA VAL A 287 -8.87 -40.51 4.94
C VAL A 287 -8.07 -41.08 6.12
N GLU A 288 -7.19 -40.28 6.74
CA GLU A 288 -6.38 -40.71 7.87
C GLU A 288 -7.24 -40.99 9.12
N LEU A 289 -8.24 -40.14 9.41
CA LEU A 289 -9.20 -40.37 10.48
C LEU A 289 -9.97 -41.69 10.31
N LYS A 290 -10.42 -41.97 9.07
CA LYS A 290 -11.08 -43.26 8.74
C LYS A 290 -10.14 -44.46 8.94
N LYS A 291 -8.90 -44.40 8.44
CA LYS A 291 -7.92 -45.46 8.59
C LYS A 291 -7.63 -45.80 10.06
N ARG A 292 -7.63 -44.81 10.94
CA ARG A 292 -7.37 -44.98 12.38
C ARG A 292 -8.63 -45.20 13.19
N GLY A 293 -9.79 -45.39 12.57
CA GLY A 293 -11.06 -45.65 13.24
C GLY A 293 -11.66 -44.45 14.01
N ARG A 294 -11.13 -43.26 13.79
CA ARG A 294 -11.58 -42.01 14.46
C ARG A 294 -12.69 -41.29 13.71
N VAL A 295 -13.74 -42.04 13.35
CA VAL A 295 -14.84 -41.55 12.54
C VAL A 295 -15.62 -40.43 13.22
N GLU A 296 -15.67 -40.42 14.56
CA GLU A 296 -16.34 -39.37 15.35
C GLU A 296 -15.66 -37.99 15.20
N ASP A 297 -14.36 -37.97 14.94
CA ASP A 297 -13.63 -36.72 14.74
C ASP A 297 -13.86 -36.09 13.37
N ILE A 298 -14.45 -36.83 12.41
CA ILE A 298 -14.83 -36.27 11.11
C ILE A 298 -15.87 -35.17 11.27
N ALA A 299 -16.76 -35.27 12.23
CA ALA A 299 -17.74 -34.21 12.49
C ALA A 299 -17.09 -32.93 13.06
N LYS A 300 -15.92 -33.03 13.66
CA LYS A 300 -15.20 -31.89 14.27
C LYS A 300 -14.39 -31.08 13.25
N VAL A 301 -14.15 -31.61 12.03
CA VAL A 301 -13.35 -30.91 11.01
C VAL A 301 -14.04 -29.65 10.45
N THR A 302 -15.34 -29.47 10.75
CA THR A 302 -16.07 -28.24 10.43
C THR A 302 -15.70 -27.08 11.35
N ASP A 303 -15.22 -27.36 12.55
CA ASP A 303 -14.66 -26.36 13.45
C ASP A 303 -13.20 -26.08 13.07
N GLU A 304 -12.87 -24.81 12.88
CA GLU A 304 -11.55 -24.38 12.41
C GLU A 304 -10.43 -24.75 13.41
N GLY A 305 -10.66 -24.52 14.70
CA GLY A 305 -9.68 -24.81 15.75
C GLY A 305 -9.39 -26.31 15.90
N GLU A 306 -10.45 -27.16 15.88
CA GLU A 306 -10.31 -28.60 15.91
C GLU A 306 -9.66 -29.14 14.64
N ARG A 307 -9.99 -28.57 13.47
CA ARG A 307 -9.37 -28.93 12.18
C ARG A 307 -7.88 -28.63 12.18
N GLU A 308 -7.45 -27.46 12.62
CA GLU A 308 -6.05 -27.09 12.74
C GLU A 308 -5.29 -27.97 13.75
N ARG A 309 -5.93 -28.32 14.87
CA ARG A 309 -5.37 -29.28 15.83
C ARG A 309 -5.13 -30.63 15.18
N LEU A 310 -6.11 -31.13 14.43
CA LEU A 310 -6.02 -32.42 13.73
C LEU A 310 -4.97 -32.39 12.61
N TYR A 311 -4.85 -31.31 11.84
CA TYR A 311 -3.77 -31.16 10.85
C TYR A 311 -2.39 -31.29 11.49
N ARG A 312 -2.17 -30.63 12.63
CA ARG A 312 -0.89 -30.76 13.37
C ARG A 312 -0.68 -32.17 13.89
N GLU A 313 -1.71 -32.82 14.47
CA GLU A 313 -1.64 -34.17 14.99
C GLU A 313 -1.27 -35.20 13.91
N PHE A 314 -1.77 -35.04 12.69
CA PHE A 314 -1.55 -35.96 11.58
C PHE A 314 -0.43 -35.50 10.62
N ASN A 315 0.19 -34.37 10.87
CA ASN A 315 1.25 -33.77 10.06
C ASN A 315 0.82 -33.58 8.57
N ILE A 316 -0.36 -32.96 8.35
CA ILE A 316 -0.99 -32.71 7.03
C ILE A 316 -0.89 -31.23 6.63
#